data_272c8026fed5cd9c1635e7bef3adc41d
#
_entry.id   272c8026fed5cd9c1635e7bef3adc41d
#
_cell.length_a   1.000
_cell.length_b   1.000
_cell.length_c   1.000
_cell.angle_alpha   90.00
_cell.angle_beta   90.00
_cell.angle_gamma   90.00
#
_symmetry.space_group_name_H-M   'P 1'
#
loop_
_entity.id
_entity.type
_entity.pdbx_description
1 polymer ?
#
loop_
_entity_poly.entity_id
_entity_poly.type
_entity_poly.pdbx_seq_one_letter_code
_entity_poly.pdbx_strand_id
1 'polypeptide(L)'
;KPKLGKLESVIMGIIGAKPLVDLMHAEAEANWIQQNEPEIWQQVHNFLLLSGYHNYKLTGNYKDAVASTVGFIPFDYKTQEWADQKDWKWRAMPIRSEMLPEVLPAGSVLGEITEAAAEQTGIPEGLPLIACGSDKACEVLGTGCIDNETGSLSYGSLATLNITSDKYLEAIPFYPAYPGVIPNTFNIEMMIQRGYWMVSWFKKEFGLQEEQLAKEKNLQPETLFDELLAKVPPGSDGLMLQPYWSPSNGDGPETRGAIIGFNEDHTRAHLYRAMIEGLTYALRESKELLEKRTKKSISRLVVSGGGSQSDEVMQITADIFGMTVLRPHNFETSSL
;
A
#
# COMPACT_ATOMS: atom_id res chain seq x y z
N LYS A 1 -28.41 -5.07 -6.40
CA LYS A 1 -26.96 -5.04 -6.73
C LYS A 1 -26.76 -4.28 -8.01
N PRO A 2 -25.87 -3.27 -8.03
CA PRO A 2 -25.35 -2.76 -9.29
C PRO A 2 -24.84 -3.95 -10.11
N LYS A 3 -25.20 -4.02 -11.39
CA LYS A 3 -24.74 -5.09 -12.26
C LYS A 3 -24.41 -4.50 -13.62
N LEU A 4 -23.26 -4.87 -14.13
CA LEU A 4 -22.96 -4.65 -15.54
C LEU A 4 -24.01 -5.35 -16.43
N GLY A 5 -24.34 -4.76 -17.56
CA GLY A 5 -25.16 -5.39 -18.55
C GLY A 5 -24.55 -6.72 -19.05
N LYS A 6 -25.36 -7.66 -19.56
CA LYS A 6 -24.85 -8.95 -20.04
C LYS A 6 -23.73 -8.80 -21.08
N LEU A 7 -23.88 -7.85 -22.00
CA LEU A 7 -22.86 -7.59 -23.03
C LEU A 7 -21.56 -7.05 -22.43
N GLU A 8 -21.67 -6.12 -21.48
CA GLU A 8 -20.50 -5.56 -20.78
C GLU A 8 -19.77 -6.62 -19.96
N SER A 9 -20.50 -7.48 -19.25
CA SER A 9 -19.90 -8.58 -18.50
C SER A 9 -19.14 -9.57 -19.41
N VAL A 10 -19.64 -9.80 -20.63
CA VAL A 10 -18.94 -10.61 -21.64
C VAL A 10 -17.68 -9.90 -22.13
N ILE A 11 -17.77 -8.60 -22.44
CA ILE A 11 -16.62 -7.79 -22.87
C ILE A 11 -15.54 -7.79 -21.78
N MET A 12 -15.93 -7.52 -20.52
CA MET A 12 -14.99 -7.56 -19.38
C MET A 12 -14.34 -8.93 -19.21
N GLY A 13 -15.07 -10.01 -19.49
CA GLY A 13 -14.52 -11.36 -19.52
C GLY A 13 -13.46 -11.56 -20.62
N ILE A 14 -13.73 -11.07 -21.83
CA ILE A 14 -12.81 -11.19 -22.97
C ILE A 14 -11.50 -10.42 -22.74
N ILE A 15 -11.59 -9.20 -22.18
CA ILE A 15 -10.39 -8.38 -21.88
C ILE A 15 -9.70 -8.76 -20.56
N GLY A 16 -10.22 -9.75 -19.82
CA GLY A 16 -9.64 -10.19 -18.56
C GLY A 16 -9.94 -9.31 -17.35
N ALA A 17 -10.80 -8.29 -17.48
CA ALA A 17 -11.15 -7.36 -16.40
C ALA A 17 -12.29 -7.87 -15.48
N LYS A 18 -12.92 -9.00 -15.81
CA LYS A 18 -14.04 -9.53 -15.02
C LYS A 18 -13.69 -9.79 -13.54
N PRO A 19 -12.53 -10.36 -13.18
CA PRO A 19 -12.16 -10.54 -11.77
C PRO A 19 -12.13 -9.21 -10.99
N LEU A 20 -11.64 -8.12 -11.60
CA LEU A 20 -11.65 -6.80 -10.99
C LEU A 20 -13.07 -6.29 -10.74
N VAL A 21 -13.97 -6.46 -11.72
CA VAL A 21 -15.38 -6.06 -11.57
C VAL A 21 -16.07 -6.88 -10.48
N ASP A 22 -15.83 -8.18 -10.44
CA ASP A 22 -16.38 -9.05 -9.41
C ASP A 22 -15.85 -8.67 -8.01
N LEU A 23 -14.58 -8.30 -7.93
CA LEU A 23 -13.95 -7.79 -6.70
C LEU A 23 -14.57 -6.45 -6.26
N MET A 24 -14.72 -5.49 -7.19
CA MET A 24 -15.41 -4.23 -6.89
C MET A 24 -16.84 -4.44 -6.39
N HIS A 25 -17.57 -5.39 -6.97
CA HIS A 25 -18.91 -5.73 -6.51
C HIS A 25 -18.93 -6.35 -5.12
N ALA A 26 -17.89 -7.09 -4.74
CA ALA A 26 -17.80 -7.77 -3.45
C ALA A 26 -17.26 -6.87 -2.34
N GLU A 27 -16.24 -6.07 -2.66
CA GLU A 27 -15.42 -5.36 -1.67
C GLU A 27 -15.73 -3.86 -1.54
N ALA A 28 -16.41 -3.24 -2.55
CA ALA A 28 -16.71 -1.81 -2.43
C ALA A 28 -17.74 -1.55 -1.32
N GLU A 29 -17.36 -0.74 -0.34
CA GLU A 29 -18.16 -0.41 0.86
C GLU A 29 -19.55 0.11 0.49
N ALA A 30 -19.64 0.96 -0.55
CA ALA A 30 -20.92 1.48 -1.04
C ALA A 30 -21.89 0.38 -1.46
N ASN A 31 -21.39 -0.70 -2.08
CA ASN A 31 -22.19 -1.86 -2.46
C ASN A 31 -22.66 -2.64 -1.24
N TRP A 32 -21.79 -2.80 -0.25
CA TRP A 32 -22.13 -3.49 0.99
C TRP A 32 -23.18 -2.71 1.77
N ILE A 33 -23.00 -1.40 1.97
CA ILE A 33 -23.95 -0.54 2.69
C ILE A 33 -25.31 -0.56 1.99
N GLN A 34 -25.35 -0.40 0.67
CA GLN A 34 -26.62 -0.45 -0.06
C GLN A 34 -27.37 -1.77 0.11
N GLN A 35 -26.64 -2.89 0.21
CA GLN A 35 -27.25 -4.22 0.32
C GLN A 35 -27.68 -4.58 1.72
N ASN A 36 -26.90 -4.22 2.73
CA ASN A 36 -27.08 -4.66 4.10
C ASN A 36 -27.77 -3.58 4.97
N GLU A 37 -27.62 -2.30 4.59
CA GLU A 37 -28.16 -1.14 5.31
C GLU A 37 -28.93 -0.21 4.35
N PRO A 38 -29.96 -0.73 3.62
CA PRO A 38 -30.64 0.05 2.57
C PRO A 38 -31.34 1.31 3.08
N GLU A 39 -31.81 1.31 4.33
CA GLU A 39 -32.44 2.47 4.97
C GLU A 39 -31.44 3.60 5.21
N ILE A 40 -30.21 3.24 5.61
CA ILE A 40 -29.10 4.20 5.72
C ILE A 40 -28.73 4.71 4.35
N TRP A 41 -28.57 3.81 3.36
CA TRP A 41 -28.17 4.20 2.00
C TRP A 41 -29.14 5.20 1.36
N GLN A 42 -30.45 5.08 1.58
CA GLN A 42 -31.45 6.02 1.08
C GLN A 42 -31.29 7.45 1.62
N GLN A 43 -30.65 7.61 2.78
CA GLN A 43 -30.41 8.90 3.42
C GLN A 43 -29.01 9.46 3.12
N VAL A 44 -28.15 8.73 2.36
CA VAL A 44 -26.79 9.16 2.04
C VAL A 44 -26.85 10.30 1.02
N HIS A 45 -26.37 11.46 1.41
CA HIS A 45 -26.19 12.63 0.54
C HIS A 45 -24.78 12.71 -0.04
N ASN A 46 -23.76 12.40 0.78
CA ASN A 46 -22.36 12.45 0.37
C ASN A 46 -21.70 11.11 0.65
N PHE A 47 -20.83 10.69 -0.24
CA PHE A 47 -19.92 9.56 -0.08
C PHE A 47 -18.50 10.11 -0.01
N LEU A 48 -17.83 9.92 1.13
CA LEU A 48 -16.51 10.45 1.41
C LEU A 48 -15.56 9.30 1.75
N LEU A 49 -14.35 9.37 1.28
CA LEU A 49 -13.25 8.59 1.85
C LEU A 49 -12.93 9.15 3.25
N LEU A 50 -12.13 8.40 4.02
CA LEU A 50 -11.79 8.80 5.39
C LEU A 50 -11.11 10.18 5.43
N SER A 51 -10.22 10.48 4.48
CA SER A 51 -9.60 11.80 4.31
C SER A 51 -10.65 12.90 4.12
N GLY A 52 -11.57 12.72 3.18
CA GLY A 52 -12.64 13.67 2.90
C GLY A 52 -13.58 13.89 4.09
N TYR A 53 -13.84 12.83 4.88
CA TYR A 53 -14.60 12.96 6.12
C TYR A 53 -13.88 13.82 7.16
N HIS A 54 -12.57 13.60 7.37
CA HIS A 54 -11.79 14.43 8.27
C HIS A 54 -11.70 15.88 7.79
N ASN A 55 -11.49 16.09 6.49
CA ASN A 55 -11.48 17.42 5.89
C ASN A 55 -12.81 18.16 6.13
N TYR A 56 -13.94 17.47 5.92
CA TYR A 56 -15.26 18.02 6.22
C TYR A 56 -15.43 18.36 7.71
N LYS A 57 -15.01 17.48 8.61
CA LYS A 57 -15.10 17.73 10.07
C LYS A 57 -14.27 18.92 10.51
N LEU A 58 -13.14 19.17 9.86
CA LEU A 58 -12.22 20.25 10.19
C LEU A 58 -12.64 21.58 9.57
N THR A 59 -13.17 21.58 8.34
CA THR A 59 -13.40 22.80 7.54
C THR A 59 -14.86 23.08 7.18
N GLY A 60 -15.76 22.10 7.34
CA GLY A 60 -17.14 22.16 6.85
C GLY A 60 -17.28 21.98 5.34
N ASN A 61 -16.19 21.82 4.59
CA ASN A 61 -16.20 21.70 3.13
C ASN A 61 -16.15 20.25 2.68
N TYR A 62 -16.91 19.90 1.63
CA TYR A 62 -16.84 18.62 0.95
C TYR A 62 -15.72 18.63 -0.11
N LYS A 63 -14.47 18.63 0.34
CA LYS A 63 -13.29 18.66 -0.51
C LYS A 63 -12.28 17.60 -0.08
N ASP A 64 -11.54 17.06 -1.03
CA ASP A 64 -10.44 16.12 -0.76
C ASP A 64 -9.26 16.37 -1.70
N ALA A 65 -8.12 15.72 -1.42
CA ALA A 65 -6.96 15.75 -2.29
C ALA A 65 -7.10 14.72 -3.42
N VAL A 66 -6.68 15.06 -4.62
CA VAL A 66 -6.54 14.12 -5.74
C VAL A 66 -5.68 12.92 -5.32
N ALA A 67 -4.58 13.15 -4.60
CA ALA A 67 -3.68 12.09 -4.15
C ALA A 67 -4.24 11.25 -2.99
N SER A 68 -5.42 11.58 -2.45
CA SER A 68 -6.15 10.74 -1.48
C SER A 68 -7.17 9.80 -2.14
N THR A 69 -7.43 9.95 -3.46
CA THR A 69 -8.39 9.12 -4.18
C THR A 69 -7.78 7.76 -4.51
N VAL A 70 -8.02 6.78 -3.65
CA VAL A 70 -7.52 5.41 -3.79
C VAL A 70 -8.67 4.40 -3.63
N GLY A 71 -8.54 3.23 -4.24
CA GLY A 71 -9.47 2.11 -4.04
C GLY A 71 -10.56 2.00 -5.10
N PHE A 72 -11.67 1.34 -4.74
CA PHE A 72 -12.77 1.01 -5.64
C PHE A 72 -13.79 2.15 -5.70
N ILE A 73 -13.46 3.19 -6.47
CA ILE A 73 -14.26 4.40 -6.65
C ILE A 73 -14.35 4.75 -8.15
N PRO A 74 -15.37 5.53 -8.59
CA PRO A 74 -15.52 5.92 -9.98
C PRO A 74 -14.57 7.08 -10.34
N PHE A 75 -13.25 6.83 -10.22
CA PHE A 75 -12.18 7.78 -10.52
C PHE A 75 -11.40 7.34 -11.76
N ASP A 76 -11.02 8.26 -12.61
CA ASP A 76 -10.09 8.02 -13.71
C ASP A 76 -8.68 8.40 -13.26
N TYR A 77 -7.92 7.40 -12.87
CA TYR A 77 -6.56 7.57 -12.36
C TYR A 77 -5.61 8.16 -13.40
N LYS A 78 -5.88 7.99 -14.69
CA LYS A 78 -5.04 8.53 -15.77
C LYS A 78 -5.19 10.03 -15.93
N THR A 79 -6.43 10.54 -15.85
CA THR A 79 -6.73 11.98 -15.93
C THR A 79 -6.69 12.66 -14.57
N GLN A 80 -6.68 11.88 -13.48
CA GLN A 80 -6.74 12.33 -12.09
C GLN A 80 -8.03 13.15 -11.80
N GLU A 81 -9.14 12.70 -12.34
CA GLU A 81 -10.47 13.31 -12.18
C GLU A 81 -11.53 12.23 -11.91
N TRP A 82 -12.70 12.65 -11.43
CA TRP A 82 -13.84 11.74 -11.40
C TRP A 82 -14.16 11.26 -12.80
N ALA A 83 -14.44 9.97 -12.94
CA ALA A 83 -14.65 9.31 -14.24
C ALA A 83 -15.81 9.94 -15.02
N ASP A 84 -15.71 9.93 -16.35
CA ASP A 84 -16.82 10.36 -17.22
C ASP A 84 -18.11 9.60 -16.88
N GLN A 85 -19.26 10.28 -16.96
CA GLN A 85 -20.57 9.72 -16.60
C GLN A 85 -20.93 8.42 -17.34
N LYS A 86 -20.29 8.14 -18.49
CA LYS A 86 -20.47 6.93 -19.28
C LYS A 86 -19.55 5.79 -18.86
N ASP A 87 -18.59 6.07 -17.96
CA ASP A 87 -17.68 5.03 -17.50
C ASP A 87 -18.44 3.91 -16.79
N TRP A 88 -17.99 2.68 -17.03
CA TRP A 88 -18.61 1.48 -16.45
C TRP A 88 -18.54 1.43 -14.93
N LYS A 89 -17.59 2.11 -14.31
CA LYS A 89 -17.41 2.19 -12.85
C LYS A 89 -18.66 2.72 -12.15
N TRP A 90 -19.36 3.67 -12.74
CA TRP A 90 -20.64 4.16 -12.20
C TRP A 90 -21.75 3.10 -12.15
N ARG A 91 -21.65 2.07 -13.02
CA ARG A 91 -22.60 0.94 -13.01
C ARG A 91 -22.17 -0.20 -12.10
N ALA A 92 -20.90 -0.20 -11.69
CA ALA A 92 -20.38 -1.18 -10.75
C ALA A 92 -20.66 -0.81 -9.28
N MET A 93 -21.01 0.45 -9.02
CA MET A 93 -21.25 1.00 -7.68
C MET A 93 -22.51 1.84 -7.64
N PRO A 94 -23.21 1.95 -6.48
CA PRO A 94 -24.43 2.75 -6.36
C PRO A 94 -24.14 4.25 -6.12
N ILE A 95 -22.89 4.66 -6.23
CA ILE A 95 -22.45 6.05 -6.04
C ILE A 95 -22.90 6.88 -7.24
N ARG A 96 -23.37 8.10 -7.00
CA ARG A 96 -23.71 9.10 -8.00
C ARG A 96 -22.72 10.26 -7.91
N SER A 97 -22.46 10.94 -9.03
CA SER A 97 -21.47 12.03 -9.09
C SER A 97 -21.72 13.16 -8.10
N GLU A 98 -23.01 13.48 -7.86
CA GLU A 98 -23.39 14.51 -6.90
C GLU A 98 -23.11 14.16 -5.44
N MET A 99 -22.80 12.89 -5.15
CA MET A 99 -22.43 12.43 -3.81
C MET A 99 -20.93 12.61 -3.50
N LEU A 100 -20.13 12.89 -4.52
CA LEU A 100 -18.68 12.92 -4.42
C LEU A 100 -18.14 14.30 -4.09
N PRO A 101 -17.02 14.42 -3.34
CA PRO A 101 -16.42 15.71 -3.03
C PRO A 101 -15.73 16.31 -4.26
N GLU A 102 -15.52 17.63 -4.22
CA GLU A 102 -14.53 18.28 -5.08
C GLU A 102 -13.14 17.78 -4.73
N VAL A 103 -12.33 17.40 -5.74
CA VAL A 103 -10.94 16.97 -5.53
C VAL A 103 -9.99 18.03 -6.06
N LEU A 104 -8.96 18.35 -5.26
CA LEU A 104 -8.00 19.40 -5.55
C LEU A 104 -6.56 18.80 -5.59
N PRO A 105 -5.68 19.38 -6.41
CA PRO A 105 -4.27 18.97 -6.41
C PRO A 105 -3.64 19.13 -5.02
N ALA A 106 -2.68 18.27 -4.69
CA ALA A 106 -1.91 18.42 -3.47
C ALA A 106 -1.23 19.81 -3.39
N GLY A 107 -1.14 20.37 -2.19
CA GLY A 107 -0.71 21.75 -1.96
C GLY A 107 -1.82 22.80 -2.02
N SER A 108 -3.02 22.44 -2.50
CA SER A 108 -4.18 23.37 -2.51
C SER A 108 -4.80 23.53 -1.12
N VAL A 109 -5.45 24.66 -0.89
CA VAL A 109 -6.21 24.89 0.35
C VAL A 109 -7.60 24.23 0.22
N LEU A 110 -7.91 23.28 1.10
CA LEU A 110 -9.22 22.60 1.19
C LEU A 110 -10.25 23.46 1.95
N GLY A 111 -9.80 24.32 2.83
CA GLY A 111 -10.58 25.21 3.67
C GLY A 111 -9.78 25.68 4.86
N GLU A 112 -10.44 26.37 5.77
CA GLU A 112 -9.88 26.83 7.03
C GLU A 112 -10.50 26.06 8.19
N ILE A 113 -9.74 25.86 9.28
CA ILE A 113 -10.21 25.23 10.49
C ILE A 113 -11.35 26.06 11.09
N THR A 114 -12.50 25.44 11.30
CA THR A 114 -13.66 26.14 11.89
C THR A 114 -13.49 26.28 13.41
N GLU A 115 -14.22 27.26 14.01
CA GLU A 115 -14.29 27.46 15.47
C GLU A 115 -14.63 26.14 16.18
N ALA A 116 -15.66 25.43 15.73
CA ALA A 116 -16.09 24.14 16.33
C ALA A 116 -15.00 23.06 16.24
N ALA A 117 -14.22 23.02 15.17
CA ALA A 117 -13.10 22.11 15.03
C ALA A 117 -11.93 22.51 15.96
N ALA A 118 -11.66 23.81 16.06
CA ALA A 118 -10.63 24.35 16.96
C ALA A 118 -10.92 24.00 18.43
N GLU A 119 -12.16 24.18 18.86
CA GLU A 119 -12.60 23.80 20.23
C GLU A 119 -12.41 22.30 20.53
N GLN A 120 -12.68 21.41 19.55
CA GLN A 120 -12.59 19.97 19.74
C GLN A 120 -11.16 19.42 19.63
N THR A 121 -10.31 20.04 18.86
CA THR A 121 -8.99 19.49 18.50
C THR A 121 -7.82 20.26 19.12
N GLY A 122 -8.02 21.52 19.49
CA GLY A 122 -6.96 22.46 19.89
C GLY A 122 -6.16 23.01 18.70
N ILE A 123 -6.51 22.70 17.46
CA ILE A 123 -5.91 23.30 16.27
C ILE A 123 -6.42 24.75 16.16
N PRO A 124 -5.56 25.76 15.87
CA PRO A 124 -5.99 27.14 15.77
C PRO A 124 -7.09 27.35 14.71
N GLU A 125 -8.14 28.11 15.06
CA GLU A 125 -9.17 28.55 14.12
C GLU A 125 -8.53 29.37 12.98
N GLY A 126 -9.08 29.23 11.78
CA GLY A 126 -8.63 29.94 10.58
C GLY A 126 -7.33 29.43 9.98
N LEU A 127 -6.71 28.39 10.60
CA LEU A 127 -5.54 27.75 9.99
C LEU A 127 -5.95 27.06 8.67
N PRO A 128 -5.26 27.32 7.54
CA PRO A 128 -5.58 26.65 6.29
C PRO A 128 -5.26 25.14 6.36
N LEU A 129 -6.24 24.31 5.95
CA LEU A 129 -6.06 22.88 5.74
C LEU A 129 -5.57 22.65 4.31
N ILE A 130 -4.40 22.05 4.19
CA ILE A 130 -3.74 21.83 2.90
C ILE A 130 -4.01 20.40 2.39
N ALA A 131 -4.38 20.29 1.11
CA ALA A 131 -4.50 19.01 0.43
C ALA A 131 -3.15 18.27 0.42
N CYS A 132 -3.14 17.02 0.87
CA CYS A 132 -1.97 16.17 0.88
C CYS A 132 -2.20 14.92 0.01
N GLY A 133 -2.15 13.72 0.56
CA GLY A 133 -2.37 12.48 -0.17
C GLY A 133 -2.73 11.33 0.75
N SER A 134 -2.89 10.15 0.18
CA SER A 134 -3.01 8.91 0.95
C SER A 134 -1.73 8.69 1.77
N ASP A 135 -1.81 7.87 2.81
CA ASP A 135 -0.68 7.49 3.64
C ASP A 135 0.49 6.95 2.80
N LYS A 136 0.20 6.12 1.81
CA LYS A 136 1.20 5.57 0.89
C LYS A 136 1.81 6.65 -0.02
N ALA A 137 1.01 7.57 -0.54
CA ALA A 137 1.53 8.67 -1.36
C ALA A 137 2.45 9.60 -0.55
N CYS A 138 2.07 9.87 0.70
CA CYS A 138 2.90 10.63 1.63
C CYS A 138 4.17 9.87 2.03
N GLU A 139 4.08 8.57 2.29
CA GLU A 139 5.24 7.71 2.56
C GLU A 139 6.26 7.76 1.42
N VAL A 140 5.80 7.65 0.18
CA VAL A 140 6.66 7.71 -1.01
C VAL A 140 7.37 9.06 -1.12
N LEU A 141 6.66 10.17 -0.88
CA LEU A 141 7.27 11.50 -0.86
C LEU A 141 8.27 11.63 0.30
N GLY A 142 7.91 11.17 1.50
CA GLY A 142 8.77 11.24 2.70
C GLY A 142 10.06 10.44 2.58
N THR A 143 10.11 9.41 1.70
CA THR A 143 11.35 8.73 1.35
C THR A 143 12.20 9.50 0.33
N GLY A 144 11.73 10.63 -0.18
CA GLY A 144 12.39 11.38 -1.26
C GLY A 144 12.31 10.69 -2.62
N CYS A 145 11.37 9.77 -2.83
CA CYS A 145 11.10 9.14 -4.11
C CYS A 145 10.25 10.08 -4.97
N ILE A 146 10.91 10.98 -5.69
CA ILE A 146 10.30 12.02 -6.52
C ILE A 146 10.42 11.75 -8.03
N ASP A 147 11.02 10.64 -8.40
CA ASP A 147 11.29 10.21 -9.76
C ASP A 147 11.17 8.68 -9.91
N ASN A 148 11.42 8.18 -11.11
CA ASN A 148 11.39 6.75 -11.40
C ASN A 148 12.75 6.05 -11.31
N GLU A 149 13.79 6.73 -10.83
CA GLU A 149 15.13 6.17 -10.60
C GLU A 149 15.36 5.85 -9.11
N THR A 150 14.54 6.45 -8.24
CA THR A 150 14.51 6.18 -6.79
C THR A 150 13.32 5.29 -6.46
N GLY A 151 13.57 4.13 -5.87
CA GLY A 151 12.53 3.25 -5.33
C GLY A 151 12.28 3.54 -3.85
N SER A 152 11.01 3.72 -3.48
CA SER A 152 10.55 3.71 -2.09
C SER A 152 10.13 2.29 -1.73
N LEU A 153 10.91 1.63 -0.88
CA LEU A 153 10.62 0.28 -0.39
C LEU A 153 10.12 0.37 1.05
N SER A 154 8.98 -0.24 1.33
CA SER A 154 8.39 -0.23 2.67
C SER A 154 8.28 -1.64 3.23
N TYR A 155 8.82 -1.83 4.45
CA TYR A 155 8.64 -3.02 5.26
C TYR A 155 7.56 -2.78 6.33
N GLY A 156 6.35 -2.54 5.86
CA GLY A 156 5.14 -2.46 6.69
C GLY A 156 4.38 -3.80 6.76
N SER A 157 3.17 -3.80 7.30
CA SER A 157 2.28 -4.99 7.30
C SER A 157 2.10 -5.55 5.89
N LEU A 158 1.96 -4.68 4.90
CA LEU A 158 2.20 -4.93 3.49
C LEU A 158 3.67 -4.57 3.20
N ALA A 159 4.33 -5.31 2.33
CA ALA A 159 5.63 -4.88 1.82
C ALA A 159 5.44 -4.34 0.40
N THR A 160 5.93 -3.14 0.15
CA THR A 160 5.70 -2.44 -1.12
C THR A 160 6.98 -1.88 -1.71
N LEU A 161 7.01 -1.81 -3.03
CA LEU A 161 7.99 -1.04 -3.78
C LEU A 161 7.26 -0.04 -4.67
N ASN A 162 7.53 1.23 -4.50
CA ASN A 162 6.95 2.33 -5.24
C ASN A 162 8.01 3.11 -6.01
N ILE A 163 7.60 3.67 -7.14
CA ILE A 163 8.33 4.72 -7.86
C ILE A 163 7.37 5.84 -8.22
N THR A 164 7.90 7.06 -8.34
CA THR A 164 7.13 8.22 -8.81
C THR A 164 7.40 8.42 -10.30
N SER A 165 6.35 8.61 -11.11
CA SER A 165 6.41 8.79 -12.56
C SER A 165 5.59 9.99 -13.01
N ASP A 166 6.07 10.71 -14.02
CA ASP A 166 5.33 11.75 -14.74
C ASP A 166 4.34 11.19 -15.78
N LYS A 167 4.34 9.87 -15.96
CA LYS A 167 3.47 9.17 -16.91
C LYS A 167 2.65 8.10 -16.22
N TYR A 168 1.36 8.07 -16.55
CA TYR A 168 0.50 6.98 -16.14
C TYR A 168 0.95 5.66 -16.76
N LEU A 169 1.15 4.65 -15.93
CA LEU A 169 1.51 3.31 -16.36
C LEU A 169 1.02 2.27 -15.36
N GLU A 170 0.30 1.27 -15.84
CA GLU A 170 -0.07 0.10 -15.05
C GLU A 170 1.05 -0.95 -15.12
N ALA A 171 1.73 -1.17 -14.02
CA ALA A 171 2.76 -2.22 -13.93
C ALA A 171 2.14 -3.61 -14.06
N ILE A 172 0.98 -3.80 -13.44
CA ILE A 172 0.12 -4.97 -13.56
C ILE A 172 -1.16 -4.53 -14.31
N PRO A 173 -1.63 -5.25 -15.33
CA PRO A 173 -2.86 -4.90 -16.03
C PRO A 173 -4.04 -4.72 -15.09
N PHE A 174 -4.80 -3.64 -15.29
CA PHE A 174 -5.95 -3.25 -14.47
C PHE A 174 -5.65 -2.86 -13.02
N TYR A 175 -4.38 -2.77 -12.65
CA TYR A 175 -3.96 -2.21 -11.37
C TYR A 175 -3.46 -0.78 -11.59
N PRO A 176 -4.22 0.24 -11.18
CA PRO A 176 -3.90 1.62 -11.53
C PRO A 176 -2.65 2.12 -10.81
N ALA A 177 -1.91 3.00 -11.48
CA ALA A 177 -0.98 3.88 -10.80
C ALA A 177 -1.80 4.98 -10.10
N TYR A 178 -1.62 5.12 -8.79
CA TYR A 178 -2.34 6.10 -7.99
C TYR A 178 -1.72 7.51 -8.13
N PRO A 179 -2.49 8.58 -7.93
CA PRO A 179 -1.94 9.93 -7.96
C PRO A 179 -0.87 10.11 -6.88
N GLY A 180 0.26 10.71 -7.25
CA GLY A 180 1.31 11.11 -6.30
C GLY A 180 0.98 12.43 -5.61
N VAL A 181 1.67 12.71 -4.49
CA VAL A 181 1.56 14.01 -3.79
C VAL A 181 2.15 15.16 -4.60
N ILE A 182 3.14 14.88 -5.46
CA ILE A 182 3.61 15.86 -6.42
C ILE A 182 2.55 15.99 -7.51
N PRO A 183 2.01 17.20 -7.78
CA PRO A 183 0.95 17.37 -8.77
C PRO A 183 1.32 16.80 -10.15
N ASN A 184 0.36 16.15 -10.81
CA ASN A 184 0.53 15.51 -12.13
C ASN A 184 1.53 14.35 -12.15
N THR A 185 1.83 13.74 -11.01
CA THR A 185 2.63 12.51 -10.93
C THR A 185 1.78 11.33 -10.52
N PHE A 186 2.34 10.14 -10.70
CA PHE A 186 1.74 8.85 -10.38
C PHE A 186 2.70 8.01 -9.55
N ASN A 187 2.19 7.38 -8.52
CA ASN A 187 2.91 6.35 -7.80
C ASN A 187 2.56 4.99 -8.41
N ILE A 188 3.56 4.32 -8.95
CA ILE A 188 3.44 2.96 -9.48
C ILE A 188 3.86 2.02 -8.38
N GLU A 189 2.92 1.24 -7.87
CA GLU A 189 3.11 0.37 -6.71
C GLU A 189 3.16 -1.09 -7.09
N MET A 190 4.12 -1.79 -6.50
CA MET A 190 4.16 -3.25 -6.41
C MET A 190 4.03 -3.66 -4.96
N MET A 191 3.19 -4.66 -4.68
CA MET A 191 2.82 -5.01 -3.32
C MET A 191 2.89 -6.52 -3.08
N ILE A 192 3.47 -6.90 -1.95
CA ILE A 192 3.40 -8.26 -1.40
C ILE A 192 2.42 -8.23 -0.23
N GLN A 193 1.30 -8.90 -0.42
CA GLN A 193 0.28 -9.05 0.62
C GLN A 193 0.86 -9.81 1.82
N ARG A 194 0.50 -9.40 3.04
CA ARG A 194 1.04 -9.99 4.26
C ARG A 194 2.57 -9.91 4.35
N GLY A 195 3.20 -8.90 3.75
CA GLY A 195 4.64 -8.69 3.69
C GLY A 195 5.33 -8.82 5.04
N TYR A 196 5.67 -7.73 5.70
CA TYR A 196 6.35 -7.78 6.99
C TYR A 196 5.45 -8.25 8.16
N TRP A 197 4.14 -8.40 7.93
CA TRP A 197 3.23 -9.11 8.83
C TRP A 197 3.73 -10.55 9.14
N MET A 198 4.43 -11.20 8.19
CA MET A 198 5.02 -12.52 8.42
C MET A 198 6.02 -12.52 9.57
N VAL A 199 6.72 -11.42 9.80
CA VAL A 199 7.63 -11.26 10.96
C VAL A 199 6.83 -11.32 12.27
N SER A 200 5.69 -10.62 12.35
CA SER A 200 4.81 -10.70 13.52
C SER A 200 4.24 -12.11 13.71
N TRP A 201 3.87 -12.76 12.60
CA TRP A 201 3.46 -14.16 12.64
C TRP A 201 4.57 -15.08 13.16
N PHE A 202 5.81 -14.94 12.64
CA PHE A 202 6.94 -15.72 13.10
C PHE A 202 7.23 -15.50 14.60
N LYS A 203 7.22 -14.26 15.05
CA LYS A 203 7.41 -13.91 16.47
C LYS A 203 6.39 -14.63 17.33
N LYS A 204 5.11 -14.56 16.94
CA LYS A 204 4.00 -15.18 17.68
C LYS A 204 4.12 -16.71 17.75
N GLU A 205 4.44 -17.37 16.63
CA GLU A 205 4.40 -18.83 16.54
C GLU A 205 5.72 -19.48 16.97
N PHE A 206 6.86 -18.80 16.81
CA PHE A 206 8.19 -19.37 17.02
C PHE A 206 9.11 -18.53 17.93
N GLY A 207 8.71 -17.32 18.33
CA GLY A 207 9.57 -16.35 19.02
C GLY A 207 9.48 -16.33 20.53
N LEU A 208 8.80 -17.28 21.17
CA LEU A 208 8.57 -17.27 22.62
C LEU A 208 9.88 -17.20 23.44
N GLN A 209 10.95 -17.84 22.98
CA GLN A 209 12.25 -17.82 23.67
C GLN A 209 12.88 -16.41 23.65
N GLU A 210 12.85 -15.73 22.49
CA GLU A 210 13.37 -14.38 22.32
C GLU A 210 12.56 -13.39 23.15
N GLU A 211 11.24 -13.51 23.17
CA GLU A 211 10.37 -12.65 23.98
C GLU A 211 10.62 -12.82 25.51
N GLN A 212 10.80 -14.06 25.96
CA GLN A 212 11.12 -14.32 27.37
C GLN A 212 12.51 -13.80 27.74
N LEU A 213 13.52 -14.09 26.91
CA LEU A 213 14.88 -13.65 27.13
C LEU A 213 15.01 -12.12 27.08
N ALA A 214 14.25 -11.46 26.20
CA ALA A 214 14.19 -10.00 26.12
C ALA A 214 13.66 -9.39 27.43
N LYS A 215 12.60 -9.97 27.98
CA LYS A 215 12.05 -9.54 29.28
C LYS A 215 13.05 -9.73 30.41
N GLU A 216 13.73 -10.89 30.48
CA GLU A 216 14.72 -11.19 31.51
C GLU A 216 15.92 -10.24 31.44
N LYS A 217 16.37 -9.89 30.23
CA LYS A 217 17.54 -9.03 30.01
C LYS A 217 17.21 -7.55 29.88
N ASN A 218 15.92 -7.16 29.94
CA ASN A 218 15.44 -5.81 29.69
C ASN A 218 15.91 -5.25 28.33
N LEU A 219 15.80 -6.08 27.28
CA LEU A 219 16.12 -5.75 25.90
C LEU A 219 14.85 -5.60 25.07
N GLN A 220 14.96 -4.97 23.90
CA GLN A 220 13.93 -5.03 22.88
C GLN A 220 13.97 -6.42 22.21
N PRO A 221 12.84 -7.11 22.02
CA PRO A 221 12.81 -8.42 21.36
C PRO A 221 13.45 -8.40 19.97
N GLU A 222 13.33 -7.31 19.23
CA GLU A 222 13.89 -7.09 17.91
C GLU A 222 15.40 -7.34 17.86
N THR A 223 16.16 -6.93 18.87
CA THR A 223 17.61 -7.17 18.97
C THR A 223 17.95 -8.66 18.93
N LEU A 224 17.14 -9.50 19.60
CA LEU A 224 17.37 -10.95 19.63
C LEU A 224 16.96 -11.63 18.31
N PHE A 225 15.99 -11.06 17.59
CA PHE A 225 15.63 -11.52 16.24
C PHE A 225 16.73 -11.17 15.23
N ASP A 226 17.39 -10.02 15.36
CA ASP A 226 18.56 -9.67 14.54
C ASP A 226 19.72 -10.64 14.79
N GLU A 227 19.94 -11.05 16.05
CA GLU A 227 20.91 -12.10 16.36
C GLU A 227 20.60 -13.47 15.71
N LEU A 228 19.31 -13.79 15.47
CA LEU A 228 18.95 -15.00 14.72
C LEU A 228 19.37 -14.89 13.25
N LEU A 229 19.19 -13.72 12.63
CA LEU A 229 19.61 -13.47 11.24
C LEU A 229 21.12 -13.60 11.08
N ALA A 230 21.88 -13.04 12.01
CA ALA A 230 23.34 -13.06 11.98
C ALA A 230 23.95 -14.46 12.12
N LYS A 231 23.22 -15.42 12.72
CA LYS A 231 23.69 -16.80 12.93
C LYS A 231 23.64 -17.68 11.68
N VAL A 232 22.91 -17.28 10.66
CA VAL A 232 22.65 -18.10 9.47
C VAL A 232 23.29 -17.44 8.25
N PRO A 233 23.99 -18.20 7.40
CA PRO A 233 24.58 -17.62 6.20
C PRO A 233 23.53 -17.19 5.17
N PRO A 234 23.90 -16.31 4.23
CA PRO A 234 23.04 -15.97 3.09
C PRO A 234 22.57 -17.23 2.35
N GLY A 235 21.26 -17.23 1.99
CA GLY A 235 20.62 -18.37 1.34
C GLY A 235 20.08 -19.43 2.31
N SER A 236 20.16 -19.18 3.63
CA SER A 236 19.57 -20.03 4.69
C SER A 236 19.89 -21.53 4.53
N ASP A 237 21.11 -21.85 4.08
CA ASP A 237 21.56 -23.23 3.78
C ASP A 237 20.61 -24.00 2.85
N GLY A 238 19.96 -23.29 1.91
CA GLY A 238 19.05 -23.84 0.91
C GLY A 238 17.57 -23.85 1.32
N LEU A 239 17.23 -23.37 2.51
CA LEU A 239 15.85 -23.18 2.90
C LEU A 239 15.28 -21.93 2.21
N MET A 240 14.19 -22.09 1.48
CA MET A 240 13.55 -20.99 0.73
C MET A 240 12.10 -20.82 1.15
N LEU A 241 11.65 -19.56 1.21
CA LEU A 241 10.27 -19.19 1.50
C LEU A 241 9.68 -18.38 0.35
N GLN A 242 8.50 -18.79 -0.10
CA GLN A 242 7.66 -18.07 -1.03
C GLN A 242 6.63 -17.25 -0.24
N PRO A 243 6.66 -15.89 -0.30
CA PRO A 243 5.96 -15.04 0.65
C PRO A 243 4.49 -14.75 0.30
N TYR A 244 3.81 -15.61 -0.45
CA TYR A 244 2.44 -15.36 -0.91
C TYR A 244 1.40 -15.96 0.05
N TRP A 245 1.42 -15.53 1.33
CA TRP A 245 0.44 -15.95 2.35
C TRP A 245 -0.99 -15.54 2.02
N SER A 246 -1.15 -14.47 1.28
CA SER A 246 -2.42 -14.06 0.67
C SER A 246 -2.18 -13.74 -0.79
N PRO A 247 -3.12 -14.07 -1.70
CA PRO A 247 -3.00 -13.71 -3.10
C PRO A 247 -2.93 -12.20 -3.28
N SER A 248 -2.10 -11.73 -4.20
CA SER A 248 -2.12 -10.34 -4.67
C SER A 248 -3.09 -10.18 -5.85
N ASN A 249 -3.30 -8.94 -6.29
CA ASN A 249 -4.23 -8.65 -7.40
C ASN A 249 -3.82 -9.28 -8.75
N GLY A 250 -2.56 -9.72 -8.89
CA GLY A 250 -2.06 -10.42 -10.08
C GLY A 250 -2.09 -11.94 -9.98
N ASP A 251 -2.39 -12.47 -8.79
CA ASP A 251 -2.32 -13.90 -8.49
C ASP A 251 -3.71 -14.54 -8.57
N GLY A 252 -3.74 -15.84 -8.80
CA GLY A 252 -4.98 -16.59 -8.66
C GLY A 252 -5.40 -16.72 -7.19
N PRO A 253 -6.70 -16.88 -6.89
CA PRO A 253 -7.22 -16.99 -5.52
C PRO A 253 -6.68 -18.21 -4.76
N GLU A 254 -6.08 -19.16 -5.46
CA GLU A 254 -5.47 -20.37 -4.90
C GLU A 254 -3.99 -20.19 -4.53
N THR A 255 -3.40 -19.03 -4.77
CA THR A 255 -2.01 -18.75 -4.43
C THR A 255 -1.79 -18.86 -2.92
N ARG A 256 -0.76 -19.59 -2.52
CA ARG A 256 -0.38 -19.82 -1.12
C ARG A 256 1.12 -19.66 -0.96
N GLY A 257 1.53 -19.26 0.25
CA GLY A 257 2.92 -19.31 0.65
C GLY A 257 3.43 -20.75 0.76
N ALA A 258 4.73 -20.92 0.59
CA ALA A 258 5.42 -22.21 0.71
C ALA A 258 6.78 -22.05 1.35
N ILE A 259 7.22 -23.08 2.05
CA ILE A 259 8.58 -23.22 2.56
C ILE A 259 9.12 -24.55 2.05
N ILE A 260 10.26 -24.52 1.38
CA ILE A 260 10.88 -25.70 0.76
C ILE A 260 12.38 -25.78 1.09
N GLY A 261 12.92 -26.98 1.09
CA GLY A 261 14.35 -27.22 1.28
C GLY A 261 14.76 -27.64 2.69
N PHE A 262 13.83 -28.01 3.58
CA PHE A 262 14.17 -28.49 4.93
C PHE A 262 15.07 -29.73 4.92
N ASN A 263 16.06 -29.71 5.80
CA ASN A 263 16.85 -30.87 6.22
C ASN A 263 17.02 -30.87 7.76
N GLU A 264 17.78 -31.81 8.30
CA GLU A 264 17.97 -32.00 9.74
C GLU A 264 18.78 -30.89 10.45
N ASP A 265 19.53 -30.07 9.70
CA ASP A 265 20.35 -28.98 10.25
C ASP A 265 19.57 -27.68 10.40
N HIS A 266 18.40 -27.55 9.78
CA HIS A 266 17.62 -26.32 9.79
C HIS A 266 16.97 -26.05 11.15
N THR A 267 17.12 -24.81 11.60
CA THR A 267 16.60 -24.31 12.87
C THR A 267 15.62 -23.17 12.64
N ARG A 268 15.02 -22.63 13.71
CA ARG A 268 14.18 -21.41 13.67
C ARG A 268 14.93 -20.22 13.07
N ALA A 269 16.23 -20.10 13.28
CA ALA A 269 17.06 -19.04 12.71
C ALA A 269 17.05 -19.11 11.17
N HIS A 270 17.20 -20.31 10.61
CA HIS A 270 17.12 -20.52 9.16
C HIS A 270 15.73 -20.17 8.61
N LEU A 271 14.67 -20.57 9.30
CA LEU A 271 13.30 -20.22 8.92
C LEU A 271 13.08 -18.70 8.91
N TYR A 272 13.56 -17.99 9.94
CA TYR A 272 13.44 -16.54 10.04
C TYR A 272 14.22 -15.84 8.93
N ARG A 273 15.47 -16.26 8.68
CA ARG A 273 16.28 -15.72 7.59
C ARG A 273 15.65 -16.00 6.22
N ALA A 274 15.22 -17.22 5.95
CA ALA A 274 14.55 -17.59 4.71
C ALA A 274 13.27 -16.76 4.46
N MET A 275 12.58 -16.37 5.52
CA MET A 275 11.40 -15.49 5.43
C MET A 275 11.78 -14.07 5.01
N ILE A 276 12.80 -13.47 5.61
CA ILE A 276 13.29 -12.13 5.24
C ILE A 276 13.85 -12.14 3.82
N GLU A 277 14.65 -13.14 3.48
CA GLU A 277 15.20 -13.29 2.12
C GLU A 277 14.12 -13.52 1.08
N GLY A 278 13.15 -14.40 1.33
CA GLY A 278 12.05 -14.70 0.41
C GLY A 278 11.17 -13.48 0.12
N LEU A 279 10.87 -12.68 1.15
CA LEU A 279 10.16 -11.41 0.97
C LEU A 279 10.99 -10.43 0.13
N THR A 280 12.28 -10.34 0.40
CA THR A 280 13.19 -9.43 -0.30
C THR A 280 13.39 -9.86 -1.77
N TYR A 281 13.44 -11.16 -2.07
CA TYR A 281 13.46 -11.67 -3.45
C TYR A 281 12.19 -11.30 -4.23
N ALA A 282 11.02 -11.42 -3.63
CA ALA A 282 9.76 -11.03 -4.27
C ALA A 282 9.70 -9.51 -4.55
N LEU A 283 10.25 -8.69 -3.66
CA LEU A 283 10.38 -7.24 -3.89
C LEU A 283 11.41 -6.93 -4.98
N ARG A 284 12.51 -7.69 -5.08
CA ARG A 284 13.45 -7.56 -6.20
C ARG A 284 12.82 -7.93 -7.53
N GLU A 285 12.04 -9.00 -7.60
CA GLU A 285 11.26 -9.34 -8.80
C GLU A 285 10.31 -8.20 -9.18
N SER A 286 9.68 -7.57 -8.20
CA SER A 286 8.86 -6.38 -8.39
C SER A 286 9.65 -5.21 -9.01
N LYS A 287 10.89 -4.97 -8.55
CA LYS A 287 11.79 -3.98 -9.16
C LYS A 287 12.07 -4.29 -10.63
N GLU A 288 12.43 -5.53 -10.93
CA GLU A 288 12.75 -5.96 -12.29
C GLU A 288 11.54 -5.79 -13.23
N LEU A 289 10.32 -6.06 -12.73
CA LEU A 289 9.09 -5.81 -13.48
C LEU A 289 8.85 -4.32 -13.73
N LEU A 290 9.02 -3.47 -12.71
CA LEU A 290 8.90 -2.01 -12.85
C LEU A 290 9.89 -1.46 -13.88
N GLU A 291 11.17 -1.86 -13.83
CA GLU A 291 12.21 -1.45 -14.79
C GLU A 291 11.86 -1.90 -16.22
N LYS A 292 11.36 -3.14 -16.36
CA LYS A 292 10.91 -3.65 -17.65
C LYS A 292 9.73 -2.86 -18.21
N ARG A 293 8.79 -2.44 -17.38
CA ARG A 293 7.59 -1.69 -17.79
C ARG A 293 7.87 -0.24 -18.07
N THR A 294 8.63 0.42 -17.21
CA THR A 294 8.98 1.85 -17.33
C THR A 294 10.09 2.12 -18.32
N LYS A 295 10.91 1.11 -18.64
CA LYS A 295 12.17 1.24 -19.40
C LYS A 295 13.18 2.17 -18.71
N LYS A 296 13.12 2.26 -17.39
CA LYS A 296 14.00 3.04 -16.52
C LYS A 296 14.61 2.14 -15.48
N SER A 297 15.86 2.39 -15.12
CA SER A 297 16.55 1.66 -14.04
C SER A 297 16.34 2.35 -12.72
N ILE A 298 16.00 1.58 -11.70
CA ILE A 298 15.98 2.03 -10.31
C ILE A 298 17.40 1.91 -9.77
N SER A 299 18.04 3.04 -9.56
CA SER A 299 19.46 3.12 -9.17
C SER A 299 19.66 3.27 -7.65
N ARG A 300 18.62 3.65 -6.93
CA ARG A 300 18.64 3.90 -5.48
C ARG A 300 17.38 3.38 -4.83
N LEU A 301 17.51 2.78 -3.64
CA LEU A 301 16.40 2.37 -2.79
C LEU A 301 16.44 3.13 -1.47
N VAL A 302 15.30 3.65 -1.06
CA VAL A 302 15.09 4.21 0.28
C VAL A 302 14.07 3.34 0.99
N VAL A 303 14.45 2.78 2.14
CA VAL A 303 13.68 1.77 2.87
C VAL A 303 13.04 2.37 4.11
N SER A 304 11.73 2.33 4.21
CA SER A 304 10.92 2.81 5.32
C SER A 304 10.19 1.67 6.06
N GLY A 305 9.41 2.02 7.07
CA GLY A 305 8.63 1.10 7.87
C GLY A 305 9.43 0.38 8.96
N GLY A 306 8.73 -0.37 9.80
CA GLY A 306 9.33 -1.01 10.99
C GLY A 306 10.52 -1.90 10.71
N GLY A 307 10.51 -2.65 9.60
CA GLY A 307 11.60 -3.55 9.22
C GLY A 307 12.89 -2.83 8.85
N SER A 308 12.83 -1.55 8.44
CA SER A 308 14.02 -0.77 8.13
C SER A 308 14.88 -0.44 9.36
N GLN A 309 14.38 -0.65 10.56
CA GLN A 309 15.13 -0.40 11.80
C GLN A 309 16.20 -1.46 12.09
N SER A 310 16.06 -2.67 11.51
CA SER A 310 17.05 -3.75 11.63
C SER A 310 18.18 -3.56 10.61
N ASP A 311 19.42 -3.48 11.10
CA ASP A 311 20.61 -3.38 10.24
C ASP A 311 20.83 -4.68 9.44
N GLU A 312 20.50 -5.82 10.02
CA GLU A 312 20.59 -7.12 9.33
C GLU A 312 19.59 -7.20 8.16
N VAL A 313 18.35 -6.73 8.35
CA VAL A 313 17.35 -6.66 7.27
C VAL A 313 17.80 -5.70 6.18
N MET A 314 18.36 -4.55 6.54
CA MET A 314 18.92 -3.59 5.58
C MET A 314 20.07 -4.18 4.78
N GLN A 315 20.97 -4.95 5.43
CA GLN A 315 22.08 -5.61 4.76
C GLN A 315 21.60 -6.72 3.81
N ILE A 316 20.67 -7.57 4.26
CA ILE A 316 20.04 -8.60 3.41
C ILE A 316 19.39 -7.95 2.19
N THR A 317 18.71 -6.81 2.39
CA THR A 317 18.09 -6.07 1.29
C THR A 317 19.14 -5.57 0.30
N ALA A 318 20.22 -4.95 0.78
CA ALA A 318 21.31 -4.46 -0.07
C ALA A 318 21.95 -5.59 -0.88
N ASP A 319 22.22 -6.72 -0.25
CA ASP A 319 22.85 -7.89 -0.86
C ASP A 319 21.95 -8.50 -1.96
N ILE A 320 20.67 -8.71 -1.66
CA ILE A 320 19.72 -9.29 -2.62
C ILE A 320 19.46 -8.36 -3.79
N PHE A 321 19.28 -7.06 -3.55
CA PHE A 321 19.09 -6.10 -4.63
C PHE A 321 20.39 -5.80 -5.40
N GLY A 322 21.55 -6.06 -4.82
CA GLY A 322 22.86 -5.76 -5.40
C GLY A 322 23.09 -4.27 -5.54
N MET A 323 22.62 -3.47 -4.61
CA MET A 323 22.69 -2.01 -4.68
C MET A 323 22.72 -1.36 -3.27
N THR A 324 23.14 -0.09 -3.22
CA THR A 324 23.07 0.69 -1.98
C THR A 324 21.62 0.94 -1.60
N VAL A 325 21.27 0.61 -0.36
CA VAL A 325 19.97 0.94 0.26
C VAL A 325 20.18 2.00 1.33
N LEU A 326 19.25 2.94 1.40
CA LEU A 326 19.28 4.04 2.34
C LEU A 326 18.11 3.90 3.32
N ARG A 327 18.32 4.36 4.53
CA ARG A 327 17.28 4.50 5.56
C ARG A 327 17.05 5.99 5.81
N PRO A 328 15.81 6.50 5.77
CA PRO A 328 15.54 7.88 6.17
C PRO A 328 15.79 8.04 7.68
N HIS A 329 16.04 9.26 8.12
CA HIS A 329 16.24 9.54 9.54
C HIS A 329 15.03 9.17 10.40
N ASN A 330 13.83 9.42 9.88
CA ASN A 330 12.58 8.94 10.46
C ASN A 330 12.03 7.81 9.58
N PHE A 331 11.81 6.63 10.16
CA PHE A 331 11.28 5.48 9.44
C PHE A 331 9.75 5.58 9.18
N GLU A 332 9.03 6.41 9.94
CA GLU A 332 7.61 6.73 9.73
C GLU A 332 7.47 7.89 8.73
N THR A 333 7.77 7.61 7.48
CA THR A 333 7.87 8.63 6.43
C THR A 333 6.53 9.18 5.94
N SER A 334 5.42 8.53 6.26
CA SER A 334 4.08 9.01 5.92
C SER A 334 3.64 10.27 6.66
N SER A 335 4.31 10.59 7.77
CA SER A 335 4.01 11.75 8.63
C SER A 335 5.05 12.88 8.55
N LEU A 336 6.00 12.80 7.61
CA LEU A 336 7.04 13.81 7.39
C LEU A 336 6.55 15.03 6.62
#